data_b7d892d077e5b980d7f4362259621fd2
#
_entry.id   b7d892d077e5b980d7f4362259621fd2
#
_cell.length_a   1.000
_cell.length_b   1.000
_cell.length_c   1.000
_cell.angle_alpha   90.00
_cell.angle_beta   90.00
_cell.angle_gamma   90.00
#
_symmetry.space_group_name_H-M   'P 1'
#
loop_
_entity.id
_entity.type
_entity.pdbx_description
1 polymer ?
#
loop_
_entity_poly.entity_id
_entity_poly.type
_entity_poly.pdbx_seq_one_letter_code
_entity_poly.pdbx_strand_id
1 'polypeptide(L)'
;IEIHSHEERARLLMAEKVTYGCWNKLYRHALLKEANVTYAEHVIYEEPLFVYPLLFYAKKIVITNDIFYYYRQNDAGTMRNDMKQEETLRMHATGQLAVWNFMKQTPFFAEYYEEIKLYFLHTYLYETLYFAKLRGFTVSFSFYQELEKTVTVQVTDYETSPYQKLIPMQMKLYHQIAKGVTEEWLERYMGEL
;
A
#
# COMPACT_ATOMS: atom_id res chain seq x y z
N ILE A 1 -11.82 14.46 9.66
CA ILE A 1 -12.53 13.37 8.98
C ILE A 1 -13.06 12.43 10.04
N GLU A 2 -14.35 12.23 10.12
CA GLU A 2 -14.98 11.16 10.89
C GLU A 2 -15.35 10.06 9.90
N ILE A 3 -15.14 8.80 10.31
CA ILE A 3 -15.32 7.64 9.43
C ILE A 3 -16.57 6.90 9.90
N HIS A 4 -17.65 6.99 9.13
CA HIS A 4 -18.95 6.44 9.47
C HIS A 4 -19.38 5.27 8.57
N SER A 5 -18.65 5.03 7.46
CA SER A 5 -18.99 3.98 6.51
C SER A 5 -17.75 3.30 5.92
N HIS A 6 -17.95 2.11 5.37
CA HIS A 6 -16.94 1.37 4.61
C HIS A 6 -16.46 2.16 3.38
N GLU A 7 -17.37 2.83 2.67
CA GLU A 7 -17.00 3.63 1.51
C GLU A 7 -16.13 4.84 1.88
N GLU A 8 -16.42 5.52 2.99
CA GLU A 8 -15.56 6.62 3.49
C GLU A 8 -14.16 6.12 3.83
N ARG A 9 -14.05 4.92 4.41
CA ARG A 9 -12.76 4.28 4.71
C ARG A 9 -12.02 3.93 3.42
N ALA A 10 -12.70 3.33 2.44
CA ALA A 10 -12.10 3.02 1.15
C ALA A 10 -11.58 4.29 0.45
N ARG A 11 -12.39 5.36 0.45
CA ARG A 11 -11.98 6.67 -0.10
C ARG A 11 -10.80 7.28 0.64
N LEU A 12 -10.73 7.15 1.96
CA LEU A 12 -9.61 7.60 2.77
C LEU A 12 -8.31 6.89 2.39
N LEU A 13 -8.37 5.57 2.24
CA LEU A 13 -7.22 4.73 1.86
C LEU A 13 -6.71 5.09 0.45
N MET A 14 -7.62 5.37 -0.51
CA MET A 14 -7.27 5.66 -1.91
C MET A 14 -6.93 7.14 -2.17
N ALA A 15 -7.28 8.05 -1.27
CA ALA A 15 -7.11 9.49 -1.48
C ALA A 15 -5.71 10.02 -1.14
N GLU A 16 -4.81 9.16 -0.71
CA GLU A 16 -3.44 9.51 -0.25
C GLU A 16 -3.38 10.66 0.78
N LYS A 17 -4.53 10.97 1.39
CA LYS A 17 -4.64 12.05 2.39
C LYS A 17 -3.93 11.73 3.69
N VAL A 18 -3.74 10.45 3.97
CA VAL A 18 -2.98 9.97 5.12
C VAL A 18 -1.80 9.15 4.60
N THR A 19 -0.67 9.80 4.50
CA THR A 19 0.58 9.15 4.05
C THR A 19 1.09 8.17 5.10
N TYR A 20 1.91 7.22 4.69
CA TYR A 20 2.53 6.24 5.60
C TYR A 20 3.62 6.81 6.52
N GLY A 21 4.12 8.02 6.27
CA GLY A 21 5.10 8.65 7.16
C GLY A 21 4.57 8.78 8.59
N CYS A 22 5.20 8.11 9.54
CA CYS A 22 4.79 8.13 10.95
C CYS A 22 5.16 9.44 11.66
N TRP A 23 6.19 10.14 11.15
CA TRP A 23 6.81 11.32 11.74
C TRP A 23 5.94 12.59 11.67
N ASN A 24 4.97 12.67 10.78
CA ASN A 24 4.08 13.83 10.62
C ASN A 24 2.70 13.61 11.28
N LYS A 25 2.61 12.74 12.28
CA LYS A 25 1.35 12.34 12.92
C LYS A 25 1.45 12.32 14.44
N LEU A 26 0.33 12.59 15.08
CA LEU A 26 0.15 12.37 16.51
C LEU A 26 -0.91 11.28 16.71
N TYR A 27 -0.62 10.33 17.56
CA TYR A 27 -1.47 9.19 17.83
C TYR A 27 -1.95 9.22 19.27
N ARG A 28 -3.23 8.94 19.49
CA ARG A 28 -3.72 8.71 20.85
C ARG A 28 -3.10 7.42 21.39
N HIS A 29 -2.43 7.48 22.54
CA HIS A 29 -1.73 6.33 23.12
C HIS A 29 -2.63 5.11 23.34
N ALA A 30 -3.91 5.32 23.74
CA ALA A 30 -4.88 4.24 23.89
C ALA A 30 -5.12 3.49 22.56
N LEU A 31 -5.14 4.20 21.42
CA LEU A 31 -5.28 3.60 20.09
C LEU A 31 -4.09 2.68 19.76
N LEU A 32 -2.88 3.13 20.07
CA LEU A 32 -1.66 2.32 19.86
C LEU A 32 -1.67 1.04 20.68
N LYS A 33 -2.12 1.13 21.94
CA LYS A 33 -2.25 -0.05 22.82
C LYS A 33 -3.32 -1.02 22.33
N GLU A 34 -4.45 -0.51 21.88
CA GLU A 34 -5.53 -1.32 21.35
C GLU A 34 -5.13 -2.05 20.07
N ALA A 35 -4.50 -1.35 19.15
CA ALA A 35 -4.09 -1.90 17.87
C ALA A 35 -2.89 -2.85 17.97
N ASN A 36 -2.05 -2.70 18.99
CA ASN A 36 -0.83 -3.48 19.22
C ASN A 36 0.06 -3.58 17.96
N VAL A 37 0.15 -2.48 17.20
CA VAL A 37 0.95 -2.42 15.98
C VAL A 37 2.43 -2.23 16.29
N THR A 38 3.27 -2.80 15.43
CA THR A 38 4.73 -2.64 15.47
C THR A 38 5.23 -2.24 14.09
N TYR A 39 6.50 -1.83 14.01
CA TYR A 39 7.15 -1.62 12.73
C TYR A 39 7.56 -2.97 12.11
N ALA A 40 7.58 -3.01 10.77
CA ALA A 40 8.15 -4.16 10.07
C ALA A 40 9.66 -4.20 10.28
N GLU A 41 10.19 -5.40 10.58
CA GLU A 41 11.62 -5.58 10.82
C GLU A 41 12.36 -5.91 9.52
N HIS A 42 13.63 -5.49 9.43
CA HIS A 42 14.54 -5.79 8.32
C HIS A 42 14.11 -5.25 6.94
N VAL A 43 13.27 -4.23 6.90
CA VAL A 43 12.85 -3.53 5.68
C VAL A 43 13.02 -2.02 5.85
N ILE A 44 13.25 -1.29 4.74
CA ILE A 44 13.37 0.18 4.75
C ILE A 44 12.01 0.89 4.61
N TYR A 45 10.93 0.16 4.39
CA TYR A 45 9.55 0.66 4.30
C TYR A 45 8.71 0.04 5.42
N GLU A 46 9.14 0.27 6.67
CA GLU A 46 8.54 -0.30 7.86
C GLU A 46 7.28 0.45 8.33
N GLU A 47 7.15 1.73 7.97
CA GLU A 47 6.08 2.59 8.46
C GLU A 47 4.68 2.15 8.03
N PRO A 48 4.44 1.60 6.83
CA PRO A 48 3.12 1.13 6.44
C PRO A 48 2.49 0.16 7.44
N LEU A 49 3.26 -0.78 8.00
CA LEU A 49 2.77 -1.72 9.01
C LEU A 49 2.35 -1.03 10.31
N PHE A 50 2.97 0.10 10.65
CA PHE A 50 2.60 0.88 11.80
C PHE A 50 1.39 1.78 11.53
N VAL A 51 1.36 2.47 10.40
CA VAL A 51 0.37 3.53 10.13
C VAL A 51 -0.97 2.98 9.66
N TYR A 52 -0.98 2.11 8.67
CA TYR A 52 -2.23 1.74 8.00
C TYR A 52 -3.18 0.88 8.84
N PRO A 53 -2.75 -0.10 9.65
CA PRO A 53 -3.66 -0.77 10.56
C PRO A 53 -4.38 0.19 11.51
N LEU A 54 -3.70 1.24 11.98
CA LEU A 54 -4.30 2.25 12.85
C LEU A 54 -5.48 2.99 12.20
N LEU A 55 -5.52 3.10 10.88
CA LEU A 55 -6.64 3.71 10.15
C LEU A 55 -7.93 2.90 10.32
N PHE A 56 -7.83 1.59 10.55
CA PHE A 56 -8.99 0.71 10.80
C PHE A 56 -9.48 0.79 12.23
N TYR A 57 -8.61 1.07 13.20
CA TYR A 57 -8.99 1.32 14.59
C TYR A 57 -9.51 2.76 14.81
N ALA A 58 -9.04 3.72 14.01
CA ALA A 58 -9.40 5.11 14.18
C ALA A 58 -10.85 5.38 13.75
N LYS A 59 -11.61 6.03 14.63
CA LYS A 59 -12.98 6.54 14.34
C LYS A 59 -12.95 7.97 13.81
N LYS A 60 -11.90 8.71 14.15
CA LYS A 60 -11.73 10.12 13.74
C LYS A 60 -10.27 10.43 13.45
N ILE A 61 -10.05 11.10 12.32
CA ILE A 61 -8.75 11.58 11.89
C ILE A 61 -8.86 13.09 11.68
N VAL A 62 -7.96 13.85 12.30
CA VAL A 62 -7.85 15.30 12.10
C VAL A 62 -6.65 15.57 11.21
N ILE A 63 -6.87 16.30 10.13
CA ILE A 63 -5.83 16.76 9.22
C ILE A 63 -5.73 18.28 9.36
N THR A 64 -4.51 18.79 9.55
CA THR A 64 -4.24 20.23 9.59
C THR A 64 -3.19 20.60 8.55
N ASN A 65 -3.25 21.83 8.05
CA ASN A 65 -2.25 22.41 7.17
C ASN A 65 -1.14 23.14 7.94
N ASP A 66 -1.22 23.17 9.26
CA ASP A 66 -0.20 23.79 10.09
C ASP A 66 1.10 22.97 10.04
N ILE A 67 2.23 23.66 10.05
CA ILE A 67 3.55 23.03 9.97
C ILE A 67 4.07 22.78 11.37
N PHE A 68 4.06 21.52 11.82
CA PHE A 68 4.57 21.11 13.13
C PHE A 68 5.87 20.29 13.05
N TYR A 69 6.29 19.88 11.84
CA TYR A 69 7.45 19.04 11.64
C TYR A 69 8.26 19.49 10.42
N TYR A 70 9.58 19.61 10.61
CA TYR A 70 10.53 19.92 9.54
C TYR A 70 11.36 18.69 9.20
N TYR A 71 11.08 18.11 8.05
CA TYR A 71 11.81 16.94 7.55
C TYR A 71 13.16 17.39 6.97
N ARG A 72 14.26 17.11 7.71
CA ARG A 72 15.61 17.46 7.25
C ARG A 72 16.04 16.53 6.12
N GLN A 73 16.40 17.12 4.98
CA GLN A 73 17.04 16.38 3.89
C GLN A 73 18.47 16.00 4.29
N ASN A 74 18.80 14.73 4.14
CA ASN A 74 20.11 14.19 4.46
C ASN A 74 20.67 13.43 3.26
N ASP A 75 21.76 13.94 2.67
CA ASP A 75 22.37 13.32 1.49
C ASP A 75 23.01 11.96 1.78
N ALA A 76 23.37 11.69 3.03
CA ALA A 76 23.86 10.40 3.52
C ALA A 76 22.75 9.49 4.09
N GLY A 77 21.47 9.85 3.87
CA GLY A 77 20.34 9.07 4.36
C GLY A 77 20.19 7.72 3.67
N THR A 78 19.65 6.72 4.39
CA THR A 78 19.43 5.35 3.89
C THR A 78 18.69 5.31 2.55
N MET A 79 17.72 6.20 2.36
CA MET A 79 16.92 6.29 1.11
C MET A 79 17.69 6.80 -0.12
N ARG A 80 18.92 7.27 0.05
CA ARG A 80 19.80 7.76 -1.02
C ARG A 80 20.97 6.83 -1.32
N ASN A 81 21.09 5.72 -0.57
CA ASN A 81 22.11 4.72 -0.85
C ASN A 81 21.80 3.99 -2.17
N ASP A 82 22.85 3.56 -2.86
CA ASP A 82 22.84 2.88 -4.17
C ASP A 82 22.24 1.44 -4.06
N MET A 83 21.04 1.32 -3.53
CA MET A 83 20.33 0.07 -3.59
C MET A 83 19.96 -0.24 -5.04
N LYS A 84 20.09 -1.50 -5.43
CA LYS A 84 19.63 -1.96 -6.74
C LYS A 84 18.13 -1.67 -6.86
N GLN A 85 17.71 -1.16 -8.02
CA GLN A 85 16.32 -0.73 -8.27
C GLN A 85 15.29 -1.80 -7.87
N GLU A 86 15.50 -3.05 -8.31
CA GLU A 86 14.59 -4.16 -7.99
C GLU A 86 14.61 -4.51 -6.49
N GLU A 87 15.73 -4.39 -5.81
CA GLU A 87 15.81 -4.62 -4.35
C GLU A 87 14.96 -3.60 -3.58
N THR A 88 14.97 -2.34 -3.99
CA THR A 88 14.09 -1.29 -3.43
C THR A 88 12.61 -1.64 -3.62
N LEU A 89 12.23 -2.10 -4.83
CA LEU A 89 10.85 -2.51 -5.12
C LEU A 89 10.45 -3.74 -4.30
N ARG A 90 11.34 -4.70 -4.14
CA ARG A 90 11.13 -5.90 -3.31
C ARG A 90 10.91 -5.54 -1.84
N MET A 91 11.67 -4.60 -1.29
CA MET A 91 11.48 -4.13 0.08
C MET A 91 10.13 -3.42 0.25
N HIS A 92 9.75 -2.56 -0.72
CA HIS A 92 8.43 -1.94 -0.72
C HIS A 92 7.31 -3.00 -0.69
N ALA A 93 7.34 -3.94 -1.64
CA ALA A 93 6.36 -5.03 -1.69
C ALA A 93 6.33 -5.87 -0.40
N THR A 94 7.50 -6.17 0.19
CA THR A 94 7.60 -6.90 1.46
C THR A 94 6.92 -6.17 2.61
N GLY A 95 7.10 -4.84 2.70
CA GLY A 95 6.40 -4.01 3.69
C GLY A 95 4.88 -4.08 3.54
N GLN A 96 4.37 -3.99 2.31
CA GLN A 96 2.92 -4.09 2.04
C GLN A 96 2.35 -5.49 2.32
N LEU A 97 3.12 -6.54 2.02
CA LEU A 97 2.72 -7.91 2.36
C LEU A 97 2.68 -8.12 3.89
N ALA A 98 3.57 -7.47 4.63
CA ALA A 98 3.53 -7.50 6.10
C ALA A 98 2.25 -6.85 6.65
N VAL A 99 1.79 -5.73 6.06
CA VAL A 99 0.49 -5.12 6.40
C VAL A 99 -0.66 -6.10 6.16
N TRP A 100 -0.71 -6.73 4.98
CA TRP A 100 -1.74 -7.72 4.65
C TRP A 100 -1.76 -8.87 5.67
N ASN A 101 -0.61 -9.45 5.97
CA ASN A 101 -0.50 -10.56 6.91
C ASN A 101 -0.88 -10.17 8.34
N PHE A 102 -0.59 -8.95 8.77
CA PHE A 102 -1.04 -8.41 10.05
C PHE A 102 -2.56 -8.25 10.07
N MET A 103 -3.13 -7.62 9.03
CA MET A 103 -4.56 -7.36 8.96
C MET A 103 -5.40 -8.64 8.97
N LYS A 104 -4.92 -9.71 8.36
CA LYS A 104 -5.57 -11.04 8.38
C LYS A 104 -5.75 -11.62 9.79
N GLN A 105 -4.94 -11.17 10.75
CA GLN A 105 -5.00 -11.63 12.14
C GLN A 105 -5.87 -10.75 13.03
N THR A 106 -6.40 -9.65 12.51
CA THR A 106 -7.24 -8.73 13.28
C THR A 106 -8.68 -9.24 13.39
N PRO A 107 -9.39 -8.93 14.51
CA PRO A 107 -10.77 -9.37 14.70
C PRO A 107 -11.76 -8.75 13.70
N PHE A 108 -11.39 -7.66 13.05
CA PHE A 108 -12.23 -6.96 12.07
C PHE A 108 -11.91 -7.30 10.61
N PHE A 109 -11.00 -8.25 10.35
CA PHE A 109 -10.61 -8.61 8.97
C PHE A 109 -11.81 -8.98 8.11
N ALA A 110 -12.71 -9.82 8.64
CA ALA A 110 -13.89 -10.25 7.89
C ALA A 110 -14.87 -9.09 7.62
N GLU A 111 -15.04 -8.17 8.57
CA GLU A 111 -15.90 -7.00 8.42
C GLU A 111 -15.37 -6.02 7.36
N TYR A 112 -14.06 -5.78 7.34
CA TYR A 112 -13.40 -4.81 6.44
C TYR A 112 -12.63 -5.50 5.31
N TYR A 113 -13.00 -6.73 4.94
CA TYR A 113 -12.29 -7.50 3.94
C TYR A 113 -12.11 -6.73 2.61
N GLU A 114 -13.16 -6.11 2.12
CA GLU A 114 -13.13 -5.39 0.84
C GLU A 114 -12.20 -4.17 0.87
N GLU A 115 -12.16 -3.43 1.98
CA GLU A 115 -11.28 -2.29 2.16
C GLU A 115 -9.82 -2.72 2.35
N ILE A 116 -9.59 -3.79 3.10
CA ILE A 116 -8.25 -4.35 3.33
C ILE A 116 -7.72 -4.98 2.03
N LYS A 117 -8.58 -5.71 1.30
CA LYS A 117 -8.27 -6.23 -0.03
C LYS A 117 -7.93 -5.10 -1.01
N LEU A 118 -8.77 -4.07 -1.07
CA LEU A 118 -8.53 -2.89 -1.90
C LEU A 118 -7.17 -2.27 -1.59
N TYR A 119 -6.87 -2.04 -0.32
CA TYR A 119 -5.59 -1.49 0.12
C TYR A 119 -4.43 -2.39 -0.32
N PHE A 120 -4.49 -3.70 -0.05
CA PHE A 120 -3.42 -4.64 -0.38
C PHE A 120 -3.15 -4.69 -1.89
N LEU A 121 -4.18 -4.87 -2.71
CA LEU A 121 -4.05 -4.93 -4.16
C LEU A 121 -3.47 -3.63 -4.73
N HIS A 122 -3.93 -2.49 -4.19
CA HIS A 122 -3.44 -1.18 -4.60
C HIS A 122 -1.95 -1.01 -4.22
N THR A 123 -1.59 -1.19 -2.95
CA THR A 123 -0.25 -0.86 -2.48
C THR A 123 0.79 -1.92 -2.84
N TYR A 124 0.43 -3.20 -2.78
CA TYR A 124 1.36 -4.29 -3.07
C TYR A 124 1.71 -4.41 -4.56
N LEU A 125 0.72 -4.33 -5.43
CA LEU A 125 0.92 -4.53 -6.87
C LEU A 125 0.99 -3.20 -7.62
N TYR A 126 -0.10 -2.42 -7.60
CA TYR A 126 -0.19 -1.22 -8.42
C TYR A 126 0.82 -0.14 -8.01
N GLU A 127 0.90 0.22 -6.71
CA GLU A 127 1.87 1.23 -6.25
C GLU A 127 3.31 0.79 -6.43
N THR A 128 3.62 -0.51 -6.33
CA THR A 128 4.98 -1.01 -6.61
C THR A 128 5.37 -0.71 -8.07
N LEU A 129 4.45 -0.93 -9.03
CA LEU A 129 4.66 -0.60 -10.44
C LEU A 129 4.71 0.92 -10.66
N TYR A 130 3.79 1.65 -10.06
CA TYR A 130 3.72 3.11 -10.15
C TYR A 130 4.97 3.77 -9.54
N PHE A 131 5.44 3.29 -8.41
CA PHE A 131 6.67 3.74 -7.77
C PHE A 131 7.89 3.49 -8.66
N ALA A 132 7.97 2.33 -9.31
CA ALA A 132 9.01 2.05 -10.29
C ALA A 132 8.98 3.08 -11.43
N LYS A 133 7.79 3.36 -11.97
CA LYS A 133 7.60 4.37 -13.02
C LYS A 133 8.07 5.76 -12.58
N LEU A 134 7.65 6.23 -11.40
CA LEU A 134 8.03 7.54 -10.87
C LEU A 134 9.54 7.68 -10.66
N ARG A 135 10.22 6.60 -10.30
CA ARG A 135 11.67 6.56 -10.06
C ARG A 135 12.48 6.25 -11.31
N GLY A 136 11.86 5.97 -12.45
CA GLY A 136 12.54 5.52 -13.65
C GLY A 136 13.21 4.16 -13.48
N PHE A 137 12.69 3.30 -12.60
CA PHE A 137 13.20 1.96 -12.37
C PHE A 137 12.66 0.99 -13.41
N THR A 138 13.49 0.05 -13.84
CA THR A 138 13.06 -1.05 -14.69
C THR A 138 12.40 -2.14 -13.83
N VAL A 139 11.24 -2.60 -14.25
CA VAL A 139 10.56 -3.76 -13.67
C VAL A 139 10.83 -4.96 -14.58
N SER A 140 11.58 -5.96 -14.09
CA SER A 140 11.74 -7.21 -14.85
C SER A 140 10.42 -7.97 -14.90
N PHE A 141 10.15 -8.66 -16.02
CA PHE A 141 8.93 -9.45 -16.15
C PHE A 141 8.87 -10.57 -15.10
N SER A 142 10.02 -11.17 -14.76
CA SER A 142 10.10 -12.16 -13.69
C SER A 142 9.70 -11.59 -12.32
N PHE A 143 10.11 -10.37 -11.97
CA PHE A 143 9.69 -9.74 -10.74
C PHE A 143 8.19 -9.42 -10.74
N TYR A 144 7.66 -8.92 -11.86
CA TYR A 144 6.22 -8.75 -12.01
C TYR A 144 5.45 -10.07 -11.78
N GLN A 145 5.92 -11.18 -12.37
CA GLN A 145 5.28 -12.49 -12.19
C GLN A 145 5.29 -12.95 -10.71
N GLU A 146 6.31 -12.63 -9.95
CA GLU A 146 6.34 -12.89 -8.50
C GLU A 146 5.27 -12.09 -7.76
N LEU A 147 5.10 -10.81 -8.10
CA LEU A 147 4.03 -9.96 -7.53
C LEU A 147 2.64 -10.51 -7.89
N GLU A 148 2.42 -10.80 -9.17
CA GLU A 148 1.16 -11.38 -9.67
C GLU A 148 0.81 -12.69 -8.97
N LYS A 149 1.78 -13.60 -8.86
CA LYS A 149 1.61 -14.87 -8.15
C LYS A 149 1.21 -14.66 -6.69
N THR A 150 1.84 -13.71 -6.00
CA THR A 150 1.49 -13.41 -4.62
C THR A 150 0.06 -12.91 -4.51
N VAL A 151 -0.35 -11.97 -5.38
CA VAL A 151 -1.72 -11.46 -5.42
C VAL A 151 -2.73 -12.58 -5.63
N THR A 152 -2.54 -13.40 -6.66
CA THR A 152 -3.50 -14.46 -7.02
C THR A 152 -3.60 -15.58 -5.98
N VAL A 153 -2.53 -15.82 -5.22
CA VAL A 153 -2.53 -16.76 -4.10
C VAL A 153 -3.20 -16.18 -2.85
N GLN A 154 -2.96 -14.89 -2.55
CA GLN A 154 -3.47 -14.25 -1.35
C GLN A 154 -4.93 -13.81 -1.47
N VAL A 155 -5.38 -13.45 -2.67
CA VAL A 155 -6.71 -12.88 -2.94
C VAL A 155 -7.32 -13.56 -4.16
N THR A 156 -8.20 -14.52 -3.94
CA THR A 156 -8.80 -15.32 -5.03
C THR A 156 -9.85 -14.56 -5.85
N ASP A 157 -10.39 -13.47 -5.30
CA ASP A 157 -11.42 -12.61 -5.89
C ASP A 157 -10.87 -11.22 -6.28
N TYR A 158 -9.57 -11.15 -6.64
CA TYR A 158 -8.87 -9.90 -6.98
C TYR A 158 -9.49 -9.14 -8.17
N GLU A 159 -10.23 -9.82 -9.03
CA GLU A 159 -10.90 -9.23 -10.20
C GLU A 159 -12.14 -8.40 -9.86
N THR A 160 -12.62 -8.50 -8.62
CA THR A 160 -13.87 -7.86 -8.20
C THR A 160 -13.64 -6.91 -7.04
N SER A 161 -14.34 -5.79 -7.03
CA SER A 161 -14.36 -4.85 -5.91
C SER A 161 -15.63 -4.02 -5.96
N PRO A 162 -16.31 -3.79 -4.82
CA PRO A 162 -17.40 -2.81 -4.74
C PRO A 162 -16.89 -1.38 -5.02
N TYR A 163 -15.57 -1.17 -4.93
CA TYR A 163 -14.90 0.13 -5.10
C TYR A 163 -14.24 0.31 -6.48
N GLN A 164 -14.54 -0.52 -7.47
CA GLN A 164 -13.90 -0.51 -8.79
C GLN A 164 -13.89 0.87 -9.46
N LYS A 165 -14.91 1.72 -9.19
CA LYS A 165 -14.97 3.09 -9.74
C LYS A 165 -13.92 4.03 -9.14
N LEU A 166 -13.35 3.71 -7.98
CA LEU A 166 -12.27 4.49 -7.36
C LEU A 166 -10.89 4.13 -7.92
N ILE A 167 -10.77 2.96 -8.56
CA ILE A 167 -9.50 2.36 -8.96
C ILE A 167 -9.53 1.85 -10.42
N PRO A 168 -9.90 2.67 -11.42
CA PRO A 168 -10.08 2.19 -12.79
C PRO A 168 -8.79 1.62 -13.41
N MET A 169 -7.62 2.23 -13.14
CA MET A 169 -6.34 1.75 -13.67
C MET A 169 -5.92 0.42 -13.03
N GLN A 170 -6.15 0.27 -11.74
CA GLN A 170 -5.90 -0.98 -11.02
C GLN A 170 -6.81 -2.09 -11.55
N MET A 171 -8.10 -1.82 -11.76
CA MET A 171 -9.03 -2.80 -12.32
C MET A 171 -8.62 -3.25 -13.74
N LYS A 172 -8.07 -2.35 -14.56
CA LYS A 172 -7.49 -2.72 -15.86
C LYS A 172 -6.39 -3.78 -15.71
N LEU A 173 -5.50 -3.61 -14.72
CA LEU A 173 -4.45 -4.57 -14.42
C LEU A 173 -5.03 -5.90 -13.92
N TYR A 174 -5.95 -5.86 -12.96
CA TYR A 174 -6.53 -7.08 -12.36
C TYR A 174 -7.31 -7.92 -13.38
N HIS A 175 -8.11 -7.29 -14.22
CA HIS A 175 -8.80 -7.98 -15.31
C HIS A 175 -7.84 -8.57 -16.37
N GLN A 176 -6.66 -7.96 -16.54
CA GLN A 176 -5.67 -8.51 -17.45
C GLN A 176 -4.92 -9.71 -16.84
N ILE A 177 -4.68 -9.70 -15.52
CA ILE A 177 -4.10 -10.85 -14.82
C ILE A 177 -4.93 -12.11 -15.10
N ALA A 178 -6.25 -12.03 -15.02
CA ALA A 178 -7.14 -13.15 -15.31
C ALA A 178 -7.07 -13.66 -16.76
N LYS A 179 -6.65 -12.82 -17.70
CA LYS A 179 -6.48 -13.17 -19.11
C LYS A 179 -5.05 -13.63 -19.44
N GLY A 180 -4.14 -13.46 -18.51
CA GLY A 180 -2.70 -13.63 -18.69
C GLY A 180 -2.02 -12.33 -19.13
N VAL A 181 -1.03 -11.90 -18.35
CA VAL A 181 -0.19 -10.74 -18.67
C VAL A 181 1.01 -11.22 -19.48
N THR A 182 1.28 -10.55 -20.60
CA THR A 182 2.50 -10.71 -21.37
C THR A 182 3.47 -9.56 -21.08
N GLU A 183 4.76 -9.77 -21.35
CA GLU A 183 5.78 -8.74 -21.16
C GLU A 183 5.46 -7.48 -21.98
N GLU A 184 5.06 -7.64 -23.24
CA GLU A 184 4.65 -6.54 -24.12
C GLU A 184 3.43 -5.78 -23.57
N TRP A 185 2.47 -6.49 -22.98
CA TRP A 185 1.32 -5.84 -22.34
C TRP A 185 1.74 -5.05 -21.12
N LEU A 186 2.63 -5.60 -20.27
CA LEU A 186 3.14 -4.94 -19.08
C LEU A 186 3.91 -3.66 -19.45
N GLU A 187 4.80 -3.70 -20.43
CA GLU A 187 5.54 -2.53 -20.91
C GLU A 187 4.59 -1.39 -21.33
N ARG A 188 3.55 -1.73 -22.10
CA ARG A 188 2.53 -0.77 -22.52
C ARG A 188 1.75 -0.20 -21.35
N TYR A 189 1.32 -1.05 -20.40
CA TYR A 189 0.64 -0.63 -19.18
C TYR A 189 1.51 0.31 -18.33
N MET A 190 2.78 -0.04 -18.14
CA MET A 190 3.76 0.83 -17.46
C MET A 190 3.93 2.19 -18.15
N GLY A 191 3.79 2.23 -19.48
CA GLY A 191 3.79 3.47 -20.26
C GLY A 191 2.59 4.38 -19.94
N GLU A 192 1.43 3.81 -19.60
CA GLU A 192 0.19 4.52 -19.30
C GLU A 192 0.10 5.02 -17.84
N LEU A 193 0.84 4.41 -16.89
CA LEU A 193 0.93 4.85 -15.50
C LEU A 193 1.57 6.24 -15.41
#